data_30b191bc74ca046728fd660adf31a029
#
_entry.id   30b191bc74ca046728fd660adf31a029
#
_cell.length_a   1.000
_cell.length_b   1.000
_cell.length_c   1.000
_cell.angle_alpha   90.00
_cell.angle_beta   90.00
_cell.angle_gamma   90.00
#
_symmetry.space_group_name_H-M   'P 1'
#
loop_
_entity.id
_entity.type
_entity.pdbx_description
1 polymer ?
#
loop_
_entity_poly.entity_id
_entity_poly.type
_entity_poly.pdbx_seq_one_letter_code
_entity_poly.pdbx_strand_id
1 'polypeptide(L)'
;HKDKSFIILAVITVLSLVSLGISVMAPGNAIRQASVGAGPGVLKALVYSFAYGAYNIADSTTFPVAVMWIALLPVFYRIAVSSGLKFRFPAAAVIFFYCVYCAQGTPVFYAQGIHMPYRMMNIIYFAYYGFMTISLIYLMGWIHERFGNTTFVRGLSSVCEIPRRFTAVFSISLILFTAGCVGLISVEEADDGSAYFNGLPLSLDAVYSVMDGEAGYYDSALTTRAEYLASSDDPNAILPQLLYY
;
A
#
# COMPACT_ATOMS: atom_id res chain seq x y z
N HIS A 1 -22.80 -19.69 -16.71
CA HIS A 1 -22.04 -18.91 -15.68
C HIS A 1 -20.86 -18.15 -16.29
N LYS A 2 -20.11 -18.72 -17.26
CA LYS A 2 -18.94 -18.03 -17.89
C LYS A 2 -19.32 -16.73 -18.59
N ASP A 3 -20.46 -16.70 -19.27
CA ASP A 3 -20.91 -15.52 -20.03
C ASP A 3 -21.23 -14.31 -19.12
N LYS A 4 -21.86 -14.56 -17.95
CA LYS A 4 -22.20 -13.50 -17.00
C LYS A 4 -20.93 -12.86 -16.40
N SER A 5 -19.94 -13.68 -16.04
CA SER A 5 -18.65 -13.17 -15.49
C SER A 5 -17.88 -12.36 -16.54
N PHE A 6 -17.93 -12.78 -17.81
CA PHE A 6 -17.32 -12.05 -18.90
C PHE A 6 -18.00 -10.68 -19.13
N ILE A 7 -19.34 -10.65 -19.12
CA ILE A 7 -20.11 -9.41 -19.27
C ILE A 7 -19.79 -8.45 -18.13
N ILE A 8 -19.77 -8.93 -16.88
CA ILE A 8 -19.42 -8.09 -15.72
C ILE A 8 -18.02 -7.50 -15.87
N LEU A 9 -17.04 -8.34 -16.25
CA LEU A 9 -15.67 -7.88 -16.47
C LEU A 9 -15.59 -6.84 -17.59
N ALA A 10 -16.27 -7.06 -18.69
CA ALA A 10 -16.32 -6.11 -19.81
C ALA A 10 -16.94 -4.77 -19.39
N VAL A 11 -18.05 -4.79 -18.64
CA VAL A 11 -18.69 -3.58 -18.11
C VAL A 11 -17.76 -2.82 -17.17
N ILE A 12 -17.11 -3.50 -16.24
CA ILE A 12 -16.14 -2.87 -15.32
C ILE A 12 -14.98 -2.25 -16.11
N THR A 13 -14.46 -2.96 -17.10
CA THR A 13 -13.37 -2.45 -17.94
C THR A 13 -13.80 -1.19 -18.70
N VAL A 14 -14.97 -1.18 -19.33
CA VAL A 14 -15.49 -0.01 -20.04
C VAL A 14 -15.70 1.16 -19.10
N LEU A 15 -16.32 0.94 -17.93
CA LEU A 15 -16.52 1.99 -16.92
C LEU A 15 -15.18 2.56 -16.42
N SER A 16 -14.17 1.71 -16.22
CA SER A 16 -12.83 2.15 -15.81
C SER A 16 -12.16 2.99 -16.89
N LEU A 17 -12.30 2.62 -18.16
CA LEU A 17 -11.76 3.40 -19.29
C LEU A 17 -12.46 4.75 -19.45
N VAL A 18 -13.79 4.80 -19.30
CA VAL A 18 -14.58 6.04 -19.33
C VAL A 18 -14.15 6.95 -18.16
N SER A 19 -14.05 6.41 -16.95
CA SER A 19 -13.61 7.15 -15.77
C SER A 19 -12.19 7.71 -15.94
N LEU A 20 -11.28 6.91 -16.52
CA LEU A 20 -9.93 7.35 -16.85
C LEU A 20 -9.97 8.51 -17.88
N GLY A 21 -10.77 8.39 -18.93
CA GLY A 21 -10.94 9.44 -19.92
C GLY A 21 -11.43 10.76 -19.31
N ILE A 22 -12.46 10.71 -18.46
CA ILE A 22 -12.98 11.88 -17.74
C ILE A 22 -11.88 12.49 -16.84
N SER A 23 -11.14 11.65 -16.11
CA SER A 23 -10.05 12.11 -15.23
C SER A 23 -8.94 12.80 -16.01
N VAL A 24 -8.54 12.28 -17.16
CA VAL A 24 -7.47 12.87 -18.00
C VAL A 24 -7.92 14.20 -18.61
N MET A 25 -9.19 14.31 -19.00
CA MET A 25 -9.76 15.53 -19.61
C MET A 25 -10.16 16.59 -18.61
N ALA A 26 -10.05 16.35 -17.30
CA ALA A 26 -10.42 17.32 -16.28
C ALA A 26 -9.61 18.62 -16.39
N PRO A 27 -10.26 19.81 -16.44
CA PRO A 27 -9.60 21.10 -16.67
C PRO A 27 -8.50 21.42 -15.66
N GLY A 28 -8.64 20.95 -14.41
CA GLY A 28 -7.65 21.09 -13.34
C GLY A 28 -6.30 20.42 -13.63
N ASN A 29 -6.25 19.43 -14.52
CA ASN A 29 -5.00 18.78 -14.89
C ASN A 29 -4.11 19.70 -15.73
N ALA A 30 -4.68 20.47 -16.64
CA ALA A 30 -3.94 21.43 -17.46
C ALA A 30 -3.30 22.53 -16.58
N ILE A 31 -4.03 23.04 -15.57
CA ILE A 31 -3.54 24.05 -14.62
C ILE A 31 -2.40 23.47 -13.77
N ARG A 32 -2.54 22.25 -13.28
CA ARG A 32 -1.47 21.57 -12.51
C ARG A 32 -0.24 21.31 -13.37
N GLN A 33 -0.42 20.87 -14.60
CA GLN A 33 0.69 20.59 -15.50
C GLN A 33 1.46 21.88 -15.87
N ALA A 34 0.76 23.01 -16.00
CA ALA A 34 1.38 24.31 -16.22
C ALA A 34 2.20 24.78 -15.00
N SER A 35 1.78 24.45 -13.76
CA SER A 35 2.48 24.82 -12.53
C SER A 35 3.71 23.95 -12.22
N VAL A 36 3.72 22.70 -12.66
CA VAL A 36 4.80 21.73 -12.36
C VAL A 36 5.83 21.63 -13.50
N GLY A 37 5.52 22.16 -14.68
CA GLY A 37 6.34 22.05 -15.89
C GLY A 37 6.11 20.76 -16.67
N ALA A 38 6.84 20.59 -17.76
CA ALA A 38 6.74 19.40 -18.61
C ALA A 38 7.34 18.19 -17.90
N GLY A 39 6.52 17.17 -17.67
CA GLY A 39 6.98 15.90 -17.11
C GLY A 39 7.95 15.15 -18.04
N PRO A 40 8.60 14.09 -17.54
CA PRO A 40 9.70 13.41 -18.24
C PRO A 40 9.29 12.63 -19.50
N GLY A 41 8.01 12.64 -19.87
CA GLY A 41 7.45 11.84 -20.96
C GLY A 41 7.07 10.42 -20.53
N VAL A 42 6.20 9.78 -21.31
CA VAL A 42 5.55 8.50 -20.97
C VAL A 42 6.58 7.38 -20.73
N LEU A 43 7.58 7.24 -21.60
CA LEU A 43 8.55 6.14 -21.48
C LEU A 43 9.41 6.27 -20.22
N LYS A 44 9.88 7.48 -19.92
CA LYS A 44 10.66 7.72 -18.70
C LYS A 44 9.80 7.55 -17.45
N ALA A 45 8.54 7.99 -17.47
CA ALA A 45 7.60 7.79 -16.36
C ALA A 45 7.37 6.30 -16.08
N LEU A 46 7.25 5.47 -17.12
CA LEU A 46 7.18 4.01 -16.97
C LEU A 46 8.43 3.45 -16.31
N VAL A 47 9.62 3.80 -16.81
CA VAL A 47 10.89 3.31 -16.24
C VAL A 47 11.01 3.72 -14.76
N TYR A 48 10.71 4.98 -14.44
CA TYR A 48 10.72 5.46 -13.05
C TYR A 48 9.70 4.72 -12.17
N SER A 49 8.52 4.42 -12.69
CA SER A 49 7.50 3.67 -11.96
C SER A 49 7.98 2.25 -11.63
N PHE A 50 8.61 1.56 -12.57
CA PHE A 50 9.17 0.23 -12.33
C PHE A 50 10.35 0.27 -11.35
N ALA A 51 11.27 1.21 -11.52
CA ALA A 51 12.40 1.37 -10.61
C ALA A 51 11.95 1.72 -9.18
N TYR A 52 11.01 2.66 -9.06
CA TYR A 52 10.43 3.05 -7.78
C TYR A 52 9.65 1.90 -7.14
N GLY A 53 8.90 1.12 -7.92
CA GLY A 53 8.19 -0.06 -7.44
C GLY A 53 9.14 -1.09 -6.83
N ALA A 54 10.27 -1.37 -7.48
CA ALA A 54 11.30 -2.27 -6.95
C ALA A 54 11.94 -1.71 -5.67
N TYR A 55 12.29 -0.43 -5.67
CA TYR A 55 12.81 0.25 -4.48
C TYR A 55 11.82 0.18 -3.32
N ASN A 56 10.55 0.50 -3.56
CA ASN A 56 9.52 0.51 -2.53
C ASN A 56 9.24 -0.88 -1.94
N ILE A 57 9.29 -1.95 -2.77
CA ILE A 57 9.21 -3.33 -2.28
C ILE A 57 10.37 -3.63 -1.33
N ALA A 58 11.60 -3.25 -1.70
CA ALA A 58 12.77 -3.49 -0.86
C ALA A 58 12.71 -2.69 0.45
N ASP A 59 12.32 -1.43 0.38
CA ASP A 59 12.17 -0.52 1.52
C ASP A 59 11.06 -0.97 2.48
N SER A 60 9.89 -1.33 1.94
CA SER A 60 8.74 -1.79 2.71
C SER A 60 8.92 -3.22 3.27
N THR A 61 9.85 -4.02 2.74
CA THR A 61 10.11 -5.37 3.22
C THR A 61 11.18 -5.36 4.33
N THR A 62 10.90 -4.68 5.42
CA THR A 62 11.76 -4.71 6.62
C THR A 62 11.79 -6.11 7.24
N PHE A 63 12.75 -6.35 8.14
CA PHE A 63 12.86 -7.65 8.81
C PHE A 63 11.55 -8.10 9.49
N PRO A 64 10.83 -7.27 10.28
CA PRO A 64 9.54 -7.65 10.85
C PRO A 64 8.48 -8.01 9.78
N VAL A 65 8.44 -7.24 8.69
CA VAL A 65 7.51 -7.51 7.57
C VAL A 65 7.84 -8.82 6.89
N ALA A 66 9.11 -9.14 6.67
CA ALA A 66 9.53 -10.43 6.12
C ALA A 66 9.12 -11.60 7.03
N VAL A 67 9.31 -11.46 8.35
CA VAL A 67 8.86 -12.47 9.33
C VAL A 67 7.33 -12.64 9.28
N MET A 68 6.58 -11.54 9.18
CA MET A 68 5.12 -11.58 9.02
C MET A 68 4.71 -12.35 7.75
N TRP A 69 5.35 -12.08 6.60
CA TRP A 69 5.06 -12.80 5.37
C TRP A 69 5.34 -14.30 5.48
N ILE A 70 6.45 -14.67 6.13
CA ILE A 70 6.77 -16.08 6.39
C ILE A 70 5.72 -16.73 7.31
N ALA A 71 5.30 -16.05 8.36
CA ALA A 71 4.27 -16.53 9.28
C ALA A 71 2.90 -16.72 8.59
N LEU A 72 2.59 -15.89 7.58
CA LEU A 72 1.34 -15.98 6.81
C LEU A 72 1.35 -17.06 5.71
N LEU A 73 2.49 -17.68 5.39
CA LEU A 73 2.56 -18.71 4.32
C LEU A 73 1.55 -19.85 4.49
N PRO A 74 1.30 -20.41 5.69
CA PRO A 74 0.25 -21.45 5.87
C PRO A 74 -1.15 -20.92 5.54
N VAL A 75 -1.44 -19.66 5.82
CA VAL A 75 -2.73 -19.02 5.50
C VAL A 75 -2.89 -18.93 3.99
N PHE A 76 -1.87 -18.41 3.29
CA PHE A 76 -1.87 -18.30 1.83
C PHE A 76 -1.95 -19.66 1.14
N TYR A 77 -1.23 -20.65 1.66
CA TYR A 77 -1.32 -22.02 1.20
C TYR A 77 -2.75 -22.56 1.30
N ARG A 78 -3.40 -22.40 2.45
CA ARG A 78 -4.79 -22.83 2.66
C ARG A 78 -5.76 -22.14 1.69
N ILE A 79 -5.62 -20.82 1.50
CA ILE A 79 -6.43 -20.06 0.54
C ILE A 79 -6.22 -20.61 -0.89
N ALA A 80 -4.98 -20.81 -1.30
CA ALA A 80 -4.65 -21.29 -2.62
C ALA A 80 -5.25 -22.69 -2.88
N VAL A 81 -5.06 -23.62 -1.96
CA VAL A 81 -5.58 -25.01 -2.10
C VAL A 81 -7.11 -25.03 -2.09
N SER A 82 -7.76 -24.22 -1.24
CA SER A 82 -9.22 -24.16 -1.17
C SER A 82 -9.87 -23.45 -2.36
N SER A 83 -9.12 -22.64 -3.11
CA SER A 83 -9.64 -21.88 -4.25
C SER A 83 -10.04 -22.75 -5.45
N GLY A 84 -9.47 -23.93 -5.59
CA GLY A 84 -9.64 -24.81 -6.75
C GLY A 84 -9.09 -24.25 -8.06
N LEU A 85 -8.32 -23.16 -8.01
CA LEU A 85 -7.67 -22.54 -9.17
C LEU A 85 -6.46 -23.36 -9.61
N LYS A 86 -6.11 -23.26 -10.90
CA LYS A 86 -4.90 -23.89 -11.48
C LYS A 86 -3.81 -22.82 -11.62
N PHE A 87 -2.66 -23.09 -11.03
CA PHE A 87 -1.54 -22.15 -10.92
C PHE A 87 -0.40 -22.55 -11.89
N ARG A 88 -0.57 -22.32 -13.20
CA ARG A 88 0.35 -22.88 -14.23
C ARG A 88 1.61 -22.06 -14.50
N PHE A 89 1.54 -20.74 -14.46
CA PHE A 89 2.60 -19.82 -14.91
C PHE A 89 2.99 -18.83 -13.80
N PRO A 90 3.72 -19.27 -12.76
CA PRO A 90 3.99 -18.41 -11.59
C PRO A 90 4.79 -17.15 -11.93
N ALA A 91 5.81 -17.28 -12.78
CA ALA A 91 6.62 -16.13 -13.18
C ALA A 91 5.79 -15.08 -13.94
N ALA A 92 4.97 -15.51 -14.90
CA ALA A 92 4.10 -14.60 -15.65
C ALA A 92 3.07 -13.91 -14.75
N ALA A 93 2.49 -14.65 -13.78
CA ALA A 93 1.53 -14.09 -12.83
C ALA A 93 2.19 -13.04 -11.92
N VAL A 94 3.36 -13.34 -11.35
CA VAL A 94 4.08 -12.39 -10.47
C VAL A 94 4.51 -11.16 -11.25
N ILE A 95 5.02 -11.31 -12.48
CA ILE A 95 5.37 -10.19 -13.36
C ILE A 95 4.13 -9.35 -13.66
N PHE A 96 2.99 -9.97 -13.98
CA PHE A 96 1.74 -9.26 -14.22
C PHE A 96 1.30 -8.46 -12.98
N PHE A 97 1.31 -9.06 -11.80
CA PHE A 97 0.96 -8.36 -10.56
C PHE A 97 1.93 -7.22 -10.24
N TYR A 98 3.23 -7.42 -10.52
CA TYR A 98 4.23 -6.38 -10.40
C TYR A 98 3.96 -5.22 -11.38
N CYS A 99 3.62 -5.51 -12.63
CA CYS A 99 3.23 -4.47 -13.59
C CYS A 99 2.01 -3.67 -13.13
N VAL A 100 0.99 -4.34 -12.58
CA VAL A 100 -0.21 -3.68 -12.02
C VAL A 100 0.15 -2.81 -10.82
N TYR A 101 1.03 -3.30 -9.95
CA TYR A 101 1.54 -2.55 -8.81
C TYR A 101 2.29 -1.29 -9.27
N CYS A 102 3.22 -1.41 -10.20
CA CYS A 102 3.98 -0.29 -10.73
C CYS A 102 3.12 0.72 -11.50
N ALA A 103 2.07 0.27 -12.17
CA ALA A 103 1.19 1.12 -12.98
C ALA A 103 0.56 2.27 -12.17
N GLN A 104 0.40 2.10 -10.85
CA GLN A 104 -0.15 3.13 -9.98
C GLN A 104 0.77 4.37 -9.85
N GLY A 105 2.09 4.18 -9.93
CA GLY A 105 3.06 5.27 -9.90
C GLY A 105 3.19 6.04 -11.22
N THR A 106 2.86 5.40 -12.33
CA THR A 106 3.09 5.95 -13.68
C THR A 106 2.43 7.32 -13.91
N PRO A 107 1.14 7.56 -13.55
CA PRO A 107 0.52 8.87 -13.72
C PRO A 107 1.21 9.98 -12.93
N VAL A 108 1.70 9.66 -11.73
CA VAL A 108 2.38 10.62 -10.86
C VAL A 108 3.73 11.00 -11.45
N PHE A 109 4.54 10.03 -11.86
CA PHE A 109 5.82 10.30 -12.50
C PHE A 109 5.66 11.04 -13.83
N TYR A 110 4.60 10.74 -14.58
CA TYR A 110 4.29 11.46 -15.81
C TYR A 110 3.95 12.93 -15.57
N ALA A 111 3.15 13.21 -14.53
CA ALA A 111 2.66 14.56 -14.24
C ALA A 111 3.65 15.42 -13.46
N GLN A 112 4.42 14.83 -12.53
CA GLN A 112 5.23 15.55 -11.54
C GLN A 112 6.75 15.26 -11.65
N GLY A 113 7.16 14.36 -12.52
CA GLY A 113 8.56 13.97 -12.65
C GLY A 113 8.98 12.94 -11.60
N ILE A 114 9.99 13.27 -10.76
CA ILE A 114 10.63 12.28 -9.86
C ILE A 114 10.02 12.28 -8.45
N HIS A 115 9.27 13.31 -8.09
CA HIS A 115 8.76 13.45 -6.72
C HIS A 115 7.38 12.81 -6.57
N MET A 116 7.28 11.86 -5.62
CA MET A 116 6.02 11.21 -5.25
C MET A 116 5.41 11.92 -4.05
N PRO A 117 4.19 12.49 -4.14
CA PRO A 117 3.52 13.10 -2.99
C PRO A 117 3.25 12.08 -1.87
N TYR A 118 3.40 12.48 -0.61
CA TYR A 118 3.22 11.61 0.57
C TYR A 118 1.88 10.85 0.57
N ARG A 119 0.78 11.51 0.16
CA ARG A 119 -0.53 10.86 0.06
C ARG A 119 -0.55 9.69 -0.95
N MET A 120 0.27 9.75 -1.99
CA MET A 120 0.42 8.66 -2.96
C MET A 120 1.31 7.55 -2.42
N MET A 121 2.29 7.87 -1.58
CA MET A 121 3.12 6.87 -0.90
C MET A 121 2.26 5.92 -0.07
N ASN A 122 1.25 6.44 0.66
CA ASN A 122 0.32 5.60 1.42
C ASN A 122 -0.46 4.63 0.52
N ILE A 123 -0.94 5.08 -0.66
CA ILE A 123 -1.65 4.21 -1.60
C ILE A 123 -0.73 3.10 -2.12
N ILE A 124 0.50 3.45 -2.50
CA ILE A 124 1.50 2.49 -3.00
C ILE A 124 1.90 1.51 -1.90
N TYR A 125 2.01 1.98 -0.67
CA TYR A 125 2.27 1.13 0.49
C TYR A 125 1.16 0.08 0.70
N PHE A 126 -0.10 0.47 0.69
CA PHE A 126 -1.20 -0.50 0.76
C PHE A 126 -1.23 -1.44 -0.45
N ALA A 127 -0.93 -0.92 -1.63
CA ALA A 127 -0.85 -1.74 -2.85
C ALA A 127 0.28 -2.77 -2.79
N TYR A 128 1.39 -2.47 -2.10
CA TYR A 128 2.47 -3.41 -1.82
C TYR A 128 1.94 -4.66 -1.07
N TYR A 129 1.14 -4.47 -0.02
CA TYR A 129 0.54 -5.62 0.69
C TYR A 129 -0.41 -6.42 -0.20
N GLY A 130 -1.19 -5.75 -1.04
CA GLY A 130 -2.03 -6.40 -2.04
C GLY A 130 -1.21 -7.23 -3.03
N PHE A 131 -0.17 -6.64 -3.61
CA PHE A 131 0.77 -7.29 -4.51
C PHE A 131 1.42 -8.53 -3.87
N MET A 132 1.99 -8.38 -2.67
CA MET A 132 2.65 -9.47 -1.95
C MET A 132 1.67 -10.60 -1.63
N THR A 133 0.48 -10.26 -1.11
CA THR A 133 -0.57 -11.23 -0.78
C THR A 133 -0.96 -12.09 -1.99
N ILE A 134 -1.33 -11.45 -3.11
CA ILE A 134 -1.77 -12.16 -4.31
C ILE A 134 -0.63 -12.99 -4.90
N SER A 135 0.59 -12.44 -4.93
CA SER A 135 1.78 -13.14 -5.44
C SER A 135 2.11 -14.37 -4.59
N LEU A 136 2.06 -14.25 -3.26
CA LEU A 136 2.34 -15.37 -2.37
C LEU A 136 1.24 -16.45 -2.43
N ILE A 137 -0.04 -16.07 -2.52
CA ILE A 137 -1.12 -17.04 -2.73
C ILE A 137 -0.90 -17.82 -4.04
N TYR A 138 -0.57 -17.11 -5.13
CA TYR A 138 -0.32 -17.75 -6.41
C TYR A 138 0.89 -18.69 -6.36
N LEU A 139 1.99 -18.25 -5.75
CA LEU A 139 3.20 -19.06 -5.58
C LEU A 139 2.94 -20.30 -4.71
N MET A 140 2.19 -20.17 -3.61
CA MET A 140 1.84 -21.32 -2.75
C MET A 140 0.97 -22.33 -3.48
N GLY A 141 0.04 -21.89 -4.32
CA GLY A 141 -0.77 -22.76 -5.16
C GLY A 141 0.08 -23.53 -6.19
N TRP A 142 1.00 -22.84 -6.85
CA TRP A 142 1.93 -23.47 -7.79
C TRP A 142 2.87 -24.47 -7.08
N ILE A 143 3.40 -24.13 -5.91
CA ILE A 143 4.25 -25.01 -5.11
C ILE A 143 3.46 -26.26 -4.70
N HIS A 144 2.19 -26.11 -4.32
CA HIS A 144 1.32 -27.26 -4.02
C HIS A 144 1.15 -28.20 -5.23
N GLU A 145 0.82 -27.63 -6.40
CA GLU A 145 0.63 -28.46 -7.62
C GLU A 145 1.91 -29.14 -8.08
N ARG A 146 3.07 -28.50 -7.96
CA ARG A 146 4.33 -29.00 -8.50
C ARG A 146 5.12 -29.83 -7.51
N PHE A 147 5.07 -29.49 -6.22
CA PHE A 147 5.91 -30.03 -5.16
C PHE A 147 5.11 -30.60 -3.98
N GLY A 148 3.87 -31.02 -4.19
CA GLY A 148 2.93 -31.45 -3.15
C GLY A 148 3.48 -32.52 -2.18
N ASN A 149 4.43 -33.34 -2.62
CA ASN A 149 5.03 -34.42 -1.82
C ASN A 149 6.29 -33.99 -1.03
N THR A 150 6.71 -32.73 -1.10
CA THR A 150 7.89 -32.28 -0.37
C THR A 150 7.63 -32.12 1.12
N THR A 151 8.70 -32.22 1.93
CA THR A 151 8.62 -32.01 3.39
C THR A 151 8.07 -30.63 3.75
N PHE A 152 8.43 -29.61 2.97
CA PHE A 152 7.94 -28.25 3.14
C PHE A 152 6.42 -28.16 2.99
N VAL A 153 5.86 -28.70 1.90
CA VAL A 153 4.41 -28.68 1.64
C VAL A 153 3.66 -29.49 2.68
N ARG A 154 4.20 -30.65 3.08
CA ARG A 154 3.63 -31.46 4.18
C ARG A 154 3.64 -30.71 5.52
N GLY A 155 4.68 -29.94 5.79
CA GLY A 155 4.74 -29.07 6.96
C GLY A 155 3.64 -28.00 6.95
N LEU A 156 3.44 -27.31 5.81
CA LEU A 156 2.37 -26.32 5.65
C LEU A 156 0.99 -26.95 5.81
N SER A 157 0.72 -28.10 5.16
CA SER A 157 -0.58 -28.78 5.27
C SER A 157 -0.86 -29.20 6.71
N SER A 158 0.15 -29.71 7.44
CA SER A 158 -0.01 -30.11 8.84
C SER A 158 -0.38 -28.96 9.78
N VAL A 159 0.10 -27.73 9.49
CA VAL A 159 -0.32 -26.54 10.22
C VAL A 159 -1.77 -26.20 9.89
N CYS A 160 -2.17 -26.31 8.62
CA CYS A 160 -3.52 -25.98 8.16
C CYS A 160 -4.59 -26.98 8.62
N GLU A 161 -4.23 -28.26 8.74
CA GLU A 161 -5.14 -29.34 9.15
C GLU A 161 -5.48 -29.29 10.65
N ILE A 162 -4.57 -28.78 11.48
CA ILE A 162 -4.77 -28.67 12.92
C ILE A 162 -5.33 -27.29 13.27
N PRO A 163 -6.62 -27.16 13.60
CA PRO A 163 -7.25 -25.85 13.84
C PRO A 163 -6.51 -24.98 14.86
N ARG A 164 -6.02 -25.59 15.94
CA ARG A 164 -5.26 -24.84 16.98
C ARG A 164 -3.97 -24.23 16.44
N ARG A 165 -3.21 -24.96 15.59
CA ARG A 165 -1.97 -24.44 14.99
C ARG A 165 -2.28 -23.33 14.00
N PHE A 166 -3.28 -23.51 13.16
CA PHE A 166 -3.72 -22.51 12.21
C PHE A 166 -4.16 -21.23 12.93
N THR A 167 -5.01 -21.34 13.97
CA THR A 167 -5.45 -20.20 14.76
C THR A 167 -4.27 -19.50 15.46
N ALA A 168 -3.32 -20.26 16.01
CA ALA A 168 -2.13 -19.66 16.64
C ALA A 168 -1.30 -18.86 15.64
N VAL A 169 -0.99 -19.43 14.46
CA VAL A 169 -0.24 -18.72 13.40
C VAL A 169 -0.98 -17.49 12.94
N PHE A 170 -2.28 -17.59 12.70
CA PHE A 170 -3.10 -16.45 12.29
C PHE A 170 -3.15 -15.36 13.36
N SER A 171 -3.34 -15.73 14.64
CA SER A 171 -3.35 -14.77 15.75
C SER A 171 -2.00 -14.08 15.93
N ILE A 172 -0.88 -14.81 15.85
CA ILE A 172 0.46 -14.23 15.92
C ILE A 172 0.66 -13.24 14.75
N SER A 173 0.27 -13.61 13.54
CA SER A 173 0.38 -12.74 12.38
C SER A 173 -0.48 -11.47 12.53
N LEU A 174 -1.68 -11.61 13.09
CA LEU A 174 -2.57 -10.49 13.36
C LEU A 174 -1.98 -9.56 14.44
N ILE A 175 -1.41 -10.12 15.51
CA ILE A 175 -0.74 -9.34 16.57
C ILE A 175 0.46 -8.59 16.00
N LEU A 176 1.30 -9.25 15.18
CA LEU A 176 2.43 -8.59 14.52
C LEU A 176 1.97 -7.45 13.61
N PHE A 177 0.86 -7.63 12.90
CA PHE A 177 0.28 -6.61 12.05
C PHE A 177 -0.27 -5.43 12.86
N THR A 178 -1.07 -5.70 13.89
CA THR A 178 -1.70 -4.66 14.72
C THR A 178 -0.72 -3.94 15.63
N ALA A 179 0.36 -4.62 16.07
CA ALA A 179 1.42 -3.98 16.85
C ALA A 179 2.31 -3.03 16.04
N GLY A 180 2.02 -2.85 14.74
CA GLY A 180 2.80 -1.95 13.90
C GLY A 180 4.19 -2.45 13.55
N CYS A 181 4.49 -3.74 13.80
CA CYS A 181 5.73 -4.38 13.34
C CYS A 181 5.80 -4.50 11.81
N VAL A 182 4.96 -3.77 11.08
CA VAL A 182 4.73 -3.89 9.65
C VAL A 182 5.54 -2.87 8.86
N GLY A 183 6.58 -2.30 9.45
CA GLY A 183 7.55 -1.45 8.74
C GLY A 183 7.22 0.04 8.67
N LEU A 184 6.10 0.47 9.24
CA LEU A 184 5.84 1.90 9.42
C LEU A 184 6.54 2.37 10.70
N ILE A 185 7.60 3.13 10.51
CA ILE A 185 8.30 3.82 11.59
C ILE A 185 7.89 5.29 11.49
N SER A 186 7.53 5.91 12.60
CA SER A 186 7.22 7.33 12.62
C SER A 186 8.49 8.15 12.34
N VAL A 187 8.29 9.21 11.58
CA VAL A 187 9.35 10.15 11.19
C VAL A 187 9.00 11.48 11.85
N GLU A 188 9.88 11.97 12.67
CA GLU A 188 9.79 13.28 13.27
C GLU A 188 10.67 14.28 12.49
N GLU A 189 10.21 15.50 12.38
CA GLU A 189 10.96 16.60 11.79
C GLU A 189 11.62 17.41 12.93
N ALA A 190 12.95 17.49 12.90
CA ALA A 190 13.68 18.31 13.84
C ALA A 190 13.53 19.80 13.51
N ASP A 191 13.82 20.68 14.49
CA ASP A 191 13.75 22.14 14.35
C ASP A 191 14.62 22.70 13.20
N ASP A 192 15.61 21.95 12.75
CA ASP A 192 16.49 22.29 11.62
C ASP A 192 15.93 21.84 10.27
N GLY A 193 14.72 21.26 10.23
CA GLY A 193 14.09 20.70 9.03
C GLY A 193 14.63 19.33 8.61
N SER A 194 15.49 18.70 9.41
CA SER A 194 15.93 17.33 9.16
C SER A 194 14.89 16.34 9.69
N ALA A 195 14.60 15.29 8.91
CA ALA A 195 13.72 14.22 9.34
C ALA A 195 14.53 13.12 10.03
N TYR A 196 14.11 12.68 11.19
CA TYR A 196 14.71 11.56 11.87
C TYR A 196 13.65 10.51 12.27
N PHE A 197 14.10 9.26 12.37
CA PHE A 197 13.24 8.16 12.80
C PHE A 197 13.26 8.07 14.32
N ASN A 198 12.10 8.18 14.98
CA ASN A 198 12.01 8.00 16.43
C ASN A 198 12.09 6.52 16.87
N GLY A 199 12.12 5.60 15.90
CA GLY A 199 12.26 4.17 16.15
C GLY A 199 10.98 3.47 16.63
N LEU A 200 9.89 4.19 16.83
CA LEU A 200 8.61 3.63 17.23
C LEU A 200 7.77 3.21 16.02
N PRO A 201 7.09 2.06 16.08
CA PRO A 201 6.03 1.75 15.13
C PRO A 201 4.94 2.83 15.15
N LEU A 202 4.44 3.24 13.98
CA LEU A 202 3.46 4.32 13.85
C LEU A 202 2.21 4.12 14.73
N SER A 203 1.78 2.87 14.92
CA SER A 203 0.64 2.54 15.79
C SER A 203 0.92 2.77 17.27
N LEU A 204 2.16 2.53 17.74
CA LEU A 204 2.57 2.83 19.11
C LEU A 204 2.76 4.32 19.31
N ASP A 205 3.37 5.00 18.36
CA ASP A 205 3.53 6.43 18.33
C ASP A 205 2.16 7.16 18.44
N ALA A 206 1.17 6.73 17.66
CA ALA A 206 -0.19 7.24 17.76
C ALA A 206 -0.82 7.02 19.16
N VAL A 207 -0.52 5.89 19.82
CA VAL A 207 -0.99 5.64 21.19
C VAL A 207 -0.28 6.57 22.18
N TYR A 208 1.02 6.78 22.04
CA TYR A 208 1.76 7.71 22.87
C TYR A 208 1.26 9.14 22.71
N SER A 209 1.09 9.61 21.48
CA SER A 209 0.55 10.95 21.20
C SER A 209 -0.82 11.22 21.83
N VAL A 210 -1.68 10.19 21.90
CA VAL A 210 -2.96 10.28 22.64
C VAL A 210 -2.74 10.32 24.14
N MET A 211 -1.81 9.51 24.68
CA MET A 211 -1.55 9.42 26.13
C MET A 211 -0.88 10.69 26.67
N ASP A 212 0.04 11.28 25.92
CA ASP A 212 0.77 12.50 26.31
C ASP A 212 -0.03 13.77 26.08
N GLY A 213 -1.22 13.67 25.44
CA GLY A 213 -2.10 14.79 25.18
C GLY A 213 -1.77 15.58 23.91
N GLU A 214 -0.76 15.19 23.16
CA GLU A 214 -0.30 15.83 21.94
C GLU A 214 -1.39 15.81 20.83
N ALA A 215 -2.07 14.67 20.68
CA ALA A 215 -3.21 14.54 19.78
C ALA A 215 -4.37 15.49 20.16
N GLY A 216 -4.61 15.68 21.47
CA GLY A 216 -5.61 16.61 21.97
C GLY A 216 -5.23 18.07 21.72
N TYR A 217 -3.95 18.41 21.85
CA TYR A 217 -3.45 19.75 21.50
C TYR A 217 -3.62 20.04 20.00
N TYR A 218 -3.27 19.06 19.14
CA TYR A 218 -3.45 19.19 17.69
C TYR A 218 -4.92 19.37 17.30
N ASP A 219 -5.83 18.61 17.91
CA ASP A 219 -7.28 18.73 17.68
C ASP A 219 -7.81 20.10 18.10
N SER A 220 -7.37 20.63 19.26
CA SER A 220 -7.74 21.97 19.71
C SER A 220 -7.22 23.07 18.78
N ALA A 221 -6.01 22.94 18.28
CA ALA A 221 -5.44 23.86 17.31
C ALA A 221 -6.16 23.86 15.97
N LEU A 222 -6.58 22.68 15.48
CA LEU A 222 -7.42 22.55 14.28
C LEU A 222 -8.80 23.19 14.47
N THR A 223 -9.41 22.97 15.64
CA THR A 223 -10.72 23.57 15.97
C THR A 223 -10.64 25.10 16.00
N THR A 224 -9.63 25.65 16.66
CA THR A 224 -9.38 27.09 16.69
C THR A 224 -9.18 27.68 15.28
N ARG A 225 -8.44 26.98 14.41
CA ARG A 225 -8.29 27.41 13.01
C ARG A 225 -9.60 27.36 12.23
N ALA A 226 -10.41 26.32 12.45
CA ALA A 226 -11.71 26.20 11.80
C ALA A 226 -12.66 27.33 12.25
N GLU A 227 -12.70 27.65 13.54
CA GLU A 227 -13.46 28.76 14.08
C GLU A 227 -12.99 30.11 13.54
N TYR A 228 -11.68 30.34 13.45
CA TYR A 228 -11.12 31.53 12.86
C TYR A 228 -11.51 31.72 11.40
N LEU A 229 -11.42 30.61 10.59
CA LEU A 229 -11.86 30.64 9.20
C LEU A 229 -13.35 30.89 9.04
N ALA A 230 -14.17 30.33 9.93
CA ALA A 230 -15.62 30.51 9.90
C ALA A 230 -16.04 31.96 10.28
N SER A 231 -15.21 32.64 11.08
CA SER A 231 -15.46 34.03 11.52
C SER A 231 -14.80 35.11 10.66
N SER A 232 -13.87 34.71 9.77
CA SER A 232 -13.11 35.66 8.93
C SER A 232 -13.82 35.85 7.58
N ASP A 233 -14.10 37.11 7.26
CA ASP A 233 -14.59 37.54 5.94
C ASP A 233 -13.44 37.79 4.93
N ASP A 234 -12.17 37.64 5.35
CA ASP A 234 -11.01 37.84 4.48
C ASP A 234 -10.68 36.55 3.70
N PRO A 235 -10.81 36.55 2.35
CA PRO A 235 -10.47 35.40 1.53
C PRO A 235 -8.98 35.01 1.55
N ASN A 236 -8.11 35.93 2.06
CA ASN A 236 -6.67 35.71 2.20
C ASN A 236 -6.25 35.62 3.67
N ALA A 237 -7.13 35.18 4.57
CA ALA A 237 -6.82 35.06 5.98
C ALA A 237 -5.55 34.23 6.21
N ILE A 238 -4.54 34.83 6.83
CA ILE A 238 -3.29 34.15 7.19
C ILE A 238 -3.55 33.35 8.46
N LEU A 239 -3.55 32.00 8.31
CA LEU A 239 -3.69 31.12 9.43
C LEU A 239 -2.37 30.98 10.21
N PRO A 240 -2.43 30.93 11.54
CA PRO A 240 -1.26 30.57 12.33
C PRO A 240 -0.75 29.21 11.89
N GLN A 241 0.58 29.09 11.79
CA GLN A 241 1.23 27.83 11.44
C GLN A 241 0.92 26.81 12.54
N LEU A 242 0.48 25.61 12.16
CA LEU A 242 0.43 24.49 13.10
C LEU A 242 1.88 24.15 13.43
N LEU A 243 2.22 24.23 14.70
CA LEU A 243 3.50 23.69 15.17
C LEU A 243 3.43 22.17 14.99
N TYR A 244 4.22 21.65 14.09
CA TYR A 244 4.49 20.23 13.99
C TYR A 244 5.49 19.91 15.11
N TYR A 245 5.08 19.09 16.05
CA TYR A 245 5.98 18.45 16.98
C TYR A 245 6.32 17.06 16.48
#